data_33df30365cb53bb89c0f451d35679617
#
_entry.id   33df30365cb53bb89c0f451d35679617
#
_cell.length_a   1.000
_cell.length_b   1.000
_cell.length_c   1.000
_cell.angle_alpha   90.00
_cell.angle_beta   90.00
_cell.angle_gamma   90.00
#
_symmetry.space_group_name_H-M   'P 1'
#
loop_
_entity.id
_entity.type
_entity.pdbx_description
1 polymer ?
#
loop_
_entity_poly.entity_id
_entity_poly.type
_entity_poly.pdbx_seq_one_letter_code
_entity_poly.pdbx_strand_id
1 'polypeptide(L)'
;MIYKSKLPSATCTNHRKIICAKWTIVQEFSAGWKTVERMHFRWTAKSGIKDRRIPTYNGLTSNEQAAEQAAELIGNETEEENEMSQSWLELEDKVVIVTGGASGIGKHVVDTLVKVGAQAVIVDMNVETGTEMDGAYCVQCNVTDSASVQAMADAVVEKFGRIDALVNNAGINLPRLLVDVKGEKPQYELNDESFGKMFAVNVKGVFLCAQACARQMLKQGKGVIVNMSSESGKEGSQGQSAYSATKGAVDSFTRSWAKELGKYNIRVLACAPGIMEATGLRTAAYNEALAYTRGCKPEDLSTDYSKVIPMGRDGKLDEVGDLVAYLVSDRASYIAGTTINISGGKSRG
;
A
#
# COMPACT_ATOMS: atom_id res chain seq x y z
N MET A 1 20.59 -50.93 -0.01
CA MET A 1 19.15 -51.18 -0.29
C MET A 1 18.41 -49.93 0.10
N ILE A 2 17.73 -49.27 -0.83
CA ILE A 2 17.01 -48.00 -0.58
C ILE A 2 15.56 -48.38 -0.25
N TYR A 3 15.08 -48.13 0.96
CA TYR A 3 13.67 -48.30 1.32
C TYR A 3 12.96 -46.95 1.29
N LYS A 4 11.89 -46.84 0.50
CA LYS A 4 11.01 -45.70 0.48
C LYS A 4 9.73 -46.02 1.24
N SER A 5 9.52 -45.46 2.42
CA SER A 5 8.24 -45.52 3.10
C SER A 5 7.46 -44.21 2.88
N LYS A 6 6.19 -44.34 2.51
CA LYS A 6 5.25 -43.21 2.46
C LYS A 6 4.53 -43.11 3.79
N LEU A 7 4.70 -42.02 4.50
CA LEU A 7 3.83 -41.66 5.62
C LEU A 7 2.49 -41.15 5.11
N PRO A 8 1.37 -41.41 5.81
CA PRO A 8 0.07 -40.86 5.44
C PRO A 8 0.10 -39.33 5.49
N SER A 9 -0.55 -38.69 4.51
CA SER A 9 -0.68 -37.25 4.43
C SER A 9 -1.40 -36.70 5.65
N ALA A 10 -0.70 -36.00 6.54
CA ALA A 10 -1.31 -35.23 7.60
C ALA A 10 -1.93 -33.97 6.97
N THR A 11 -3.25 -33.90 6.94
CA THR A 11 -4.03 -32.70 6.64
C THR A 11 -4.08 -31.84 7.88
N CYS A 12 -3.30 -30.80 7.93
CA CYS A 12 -3.45 -29.74 8.91
C CYS A 12 -4.53 -28.77 8.40
N THR A 13 -5.71 -28.83 8.99
CA THR A 13 -6.81 -27.90 8.73
C THR A 13 -6.61 -26.67 9.59
N ASN A 14 -5.96 -25.64 9.03
CA ASN A 14 -6.13 -24.28 9.47
C ASN A 14 -6.60 -23.45 8.26
N HIS A 15 -7.69 -22.73 8.44
CA HIS A 15 -8.39 -21.98 7.40
C HIS A 15 -7.51 -20.87 6.80
N ARG A 16 -6.70 -21.20 5.85
CA ARG A 16 -6.19 -20.37 4.71
C ARG A 16 -4.98 -21.06 4.07
N LYS A 17 -5.20 -21.63 2.88
CA LYS A 17 -4.27 -22.33 1.98
C LYS A 17 -3.93 -23.78 2.33
N ILE A 18 -4.53 -24.70 1.59
CA ILE A 18 -4.12 -26.12 1.52
C ILE A 18 -2.74 -26.16 0.86
N ILE A 19 -1.69 -26.28 1.67
CA ILE A 19 -0.35 -26.61 1.18
C ILE A 19 -0.24 -28.15 1.25
N CYS A 20 -0.42 -28.82 0.11
CA CYS A 20 -0.07 -30.24 -0.02
C CYS A 20 1.45 -30.39 0.00
N ALA A 21 2.05 -30.66 1.15
CA ALA A 21 3.44 -31.07 1.25
C ALA A 21 3.53 -32.59 1.16
N LYS A 22 4.30 -33.11 0.20
CA LYS A 22 4.67 -34.54 0.15
C LYS A 22 6.05 -34.72 0.78
N TRP A 23 6.08 -35.45 1.87
CA TRP A 23 7.32 -35.83 2.52
C TRP A 23 7.81 -37.19 1.98
N THR A 24 9.09 -37.29 1.71
CA THR A 24 9.74 -38.56 1.36
C THR A 24 10.96 -38.74 2.24
N ILE A 25 10.93 -39.78 3.10
CA ILE A 25 12.07 -40.16 3.92
C ILE A 25 12.92 -41.13 3.08
N VAL A 26 14.18 -40.81 2.90
CA VAL A 26 15.16 -41.70 2.27
C VAL A 26 16.10 -42.19 3.36
N GLN A 27 16.03 -43.49 3.70
CA GLN A 27 16.93 -44.14 4.66
C GLN A 27 18.06 -44.86 3.88
N GLU A 28 19.28 -44.49 4.14
CA GLU A 28 20.46 -45.20 3.64
C GLU A 28 21.03 -46.13 4.73
N PHE A 29 21.07 -47.40 4.45
CA PHE A 29 21.64 -48.43 5.37
C PHE A 29 23.02 -48.84 4.87
N SER A 30 24.02 -48.87 5.76
CA SER A 30 25.29 -49.50 5.47
C SER A 30 25.16 -51.03 5.57
N ALA A 31 25.92 -51.73 4.71
CA ALA A 31 25.88 -53.18 4.65
C ALA A 31 26.41 -53.78 5.95
N GLY A 32 25.50 -54.29 6.82
CA GLY A 32 25.86 -55.13 7.93
C GLY A 32 25.49 -54.70 9.35
N TRP A 33 24.87 -53.53 9.58
CA TRP A 33 24.53 -53.05 10.94
C TRP A 33 23.14 -52.45 11.07
N LYS A 34 22.56 -52.57 12.27
CA LYS A 34 21.21 -52.10 12.65
C LYS A 34 21.11 -50.58 12.91
N THR A 35 22.03 -49.80 12.42
CA THR A 35 22.06 -48.35 12.64
C THR A 35 21.80 -47.58 11.33
N VAL A 36 20.92 -46.59 11.39
CA VAL A 36 20.64 -45.65 10.27
C VAL A 36 21.81 -44.66 10.23
N GLU A 37 22.60 -44.68 9.13
CA GLU A 37 23.74 -43.79 9.01
C GLU A 37 23.36 -42.38 8.54
N ARG A 38 22.28 -42.20 7.79
CA ARG A 38 21.81 -40.88 7.34
C ARG A 38 20.32 -40.86 7.06
N MET A 39 19.62 -39.84 7.51
CA MET A 39 18.27 -39.51 7.11
C MET A 39 18.29 -38.24 6.25
N HIS A 40 17.68 -38.30 5.07
CA HIS A 40 17.46 -37.14 4.23
C HIS A 40 15.98 -36.85 4.16
N PHE A 41 15.60 -35.61 4.51
CA PHE A 41 14.23 -35.12 4.35
C PHE A 41 14.18 -34.27 3.08
N ARG A 42 13.28 -34.62 2.18
CA ARG A 42 13.05 -33.86 0.96
C ARG A 42 11.68 -33.24 1.01
N TRP A 43 11.62 -31.91 0.96
CA TRP A 43 10.40 -31.15 0.94
C TRP A 43 10.20 -30.49 -0.41
N THR A 44 8.98 -30.59 -0.98
CA THR A 44 8.58 -29.94 -2.23
C THR A 44 7.43 -28.98 -1.98
N ALA A 45 7.68 -27.66 -2.12
CA ALA A 45 6.66 -26.63 -2.14
C ALA A 45 6.37 -26.21 -3.59
N LYS A 46 5.25 -25.55 -3.83
CA LYS A 46 4.91 -24.98 -5.14
C LYS A 46 5.96 -23.98 -5.68
N SER A 47 6.85 -23.47 -4.84
CA SER A 47 7.91 -22.50 -5.18
C SER A 47 9.29 -23.09 -5.46
N GLY A 48 9.46 -24.44 -5.42
CA GLY A 48 10.73 -25.10 -5.72
C GLY A 48 11.14 -26.20 -4.73
N ILE A 49 12.19 -26.97 -5.09
CA ILE A 49 12.72 -28.06 -4.28
C ILE A 49 13.83 -27.49 -3.39
N LYS A 50 13.70 -27.59 -2.04
CA LYS A 50 14.80 -27.31 -1.12
C LYS A 50 15.28 -28.62 -0.50
N ASP A 51 16.56 -28.96 -0.72
CA ASP A 51 17.24 -30.08 -0.04
C ASP A 51 18.02 -29.51 1.15
N ARG A 52 17.70 -29.95 2.38
CA ARG A 52 18.52 -29.69 3.57
C ARG A 52 19.04 -30.99 4.15
N ARG A 53 20.31 -31.02 4.50
CA ARG A 53 20.96 -32.11 5.22
C ARG A 53 20.89 -31.81 6.72
N ILE A 54 20.27 -32.72 7.48
CA ILE A 54 20.28 -32.68 8.94
C ILE A 54 21.56 -33.39 9.43
N PRO A 55 22.25 -32.88 10.49
CA PRO A 55 23.44 -33.53 11.02
C PRO A 55 23.13 -34.94 11.53
N THR A 56 24.06 -35.85 11.35
CA THR A 56 23.99 -37.27 11.79
C THR A 56 23.82 -37.35 13.30
N TYR A 57 22.72 -37.92 13.77
CA TYR A 57 22.54 -38.29 15.16
C TYR A 57 22.94 -39.77 15.37
N ASN A 58 24.01 -39.99 16.13
CA ASN A 58 24.39 -41.32 16.60
C ASN A 58 23.61 -41.60 17.88
N GLY A 59 22.69 -42.60 17.86
CA GLY A 59 22.11 -43.10 19.10
C GLY A 59 20.60 -43.30 19.17
N LEU A 60 19.84 -43.16 18.08
CA LEU A 60 18.39 -43.41 18.11
C LEU A 60 18.07 -44.91 18.00
N THR A 61 17.38 -45.45 19.00
CA THR A 61 17.09 -46.89 19.15
C THR A 61 15.74 -47.31 18.58
N SER A 62 14.85 -46.37 18.12
CA SER A 62 13.58 -46.70 17.49
C SER A 62 13.13 -45.66 16.44
N ASN A 63 12.39 -46.15 15.44
CA ASN A 63 11.80 -45.30 14.41
C ASN A 63 10.78 -44.28 14.94
N GLU A 64 10.15 -44.54 16.08
CA GLU A 64 9.18 -43.63 16.72
C GLU A 64 9.86 -42.42 17.36
N GLN A 65 10.96 -42.58 18.06
CA GLN A 65 11.72 -41.47 18.64
C GLN A 65 12.33 -40.54 17.60
N ALA A 66 12.77 -41.11 16.46
CA ALA A 66 13.28 -40.32 15.35
C ALA A 66 12.18 -39.49 14.66
N ALA A 67 10.96 -40.04 14.59
CA ALA A 67 9.80 -39.35 14.03
C ALA A 67 9.28 -38.24 14.96
N GLU A 68 9.32 -38.44 16.26
CA GLU A 68 8.89 -37.48 17.28
C GLU A 68 9.86 -36.30 17.36
N GLN A 69 11.17 -36.54 17.36
CA GLN A 69 12.18 -35.46 17.29
C GLN A 69 12.16 -34.70 15.97
N ALA A 70 11.92 -35.40 14.86
CA ALA A 70 11.75 -34.70 13.57
C ALA A 70 10.48 -33.82 13.54
N ALA A 71 9.40 -34.28 14.19
CA ALA A 71 8.16 -33.49 14.30
C ALA A 71 8.34 -32.25 15.20
N GLU A 72 9.11 -32.37 16.28
CA GLU A 72 9.43 -31.28 17.20
C GLU A 72 10.35 -30.22 16.52
N LEU A 73 11.37 -30.66 15.78
CA LEU A 73 12.24 -29.78 15.00
C LEU A 73 11.48 -29.06 13.86
N ILE A 74 10.55 -29.76 13.22
CA ILE A 74 9.69 -29.18 12.17
C ILE A 74 8.67 -28.21 12.78
N GLY A 75 8.14 -28.52 13.97
CA GLY A 75 7.23 -27.64 14.71
C GLY A 75 7.91 -26.32 15.07
N ASN A 76 9.11 -26.37 15.60
CA ASN A 76 9.89 -25.20 15.97
C ASN A 76 10.33 -24.37 14.74
N GLU A 77 10.74 -25.02 13.62
CA GLU A 77 11.10 -24.30 12.39
C GLU A 77 9.87 -23.62 11.73
N THR A 78 8.67 -24.21 11.83
CA THR A 78 7.44 -23.59 11.31
C THR A 78 6.96 -22.42 12.17
N GLU A 79 7.23 -22.42 13.47
CA GLU A 79 6.98 -21.28 14.35
C GLU A 79 7.98 -20.15 14.10
N GLU A 80 9.27 -20.44 13.95
CA GLU A 80 10.31 -19.45 13.60
C GLU A 80 10.11 -18.89 12.17
N GLU A 81 9.72 -19.71 11.17
CA GLU A 81 9.40 -19.23 9.82
C GLU A 81 8.09 -18.38 9.81
N ASN A 82 7.12 -18.68 10.67
CA ASN A 82 5.93 -17.84 10.86
C ASN A 82 6.27 -16.51 11.55
N GLU A 83 7.12 -16.50 12.55
CA GLU A 83 7.60 -15.27 13.19
C GLU A 83 8.43 -14.41 12.23
N MET A 84 9.26 -15.01 11.34
CA MET A 84 10.02 -14.29 10.32
C MET A 84 9.18 -13.84 9.10
N SER A 85 7.96 -14.36 8.92
CA SER A 85 7.04 -13.97 7.82
C SER A 85 6.15 -12.80 8.20
N GLN A 86 6.06 -12.44 9.46
CA GLN A 86 5.28 -11.29 9.90
C GLN A 86 5.99 -9.99 9.52
N SER A 87 5.28 -9.13 8.80
CA SER A 87 5.83 -7.83 8.41
C SER A 87 6.17 -7.02 9.65
N TRP A 88 7.40 -6.46 9.71
CA TRP A 88 7.81 -5.57 10.81
C TRP A 88 6.88 -4.37 11.00
N LEU A 89 6.02 -4.08 10.02
CA LEU A 89 5.02 -2.99 10.09
C LEU A 89 3.79 -3.35 10.92
N GLU A 90 3.56 -4.63 11.22
CA GLU A 90 2.43 -5.12 12.04
C GLU A 90 1.08 -4.60 11.51
N LEU A 91 0.89 -4.70 10.18
CA LEU A 91 -0.31 -4.26 9.48
C LEU A 91 -1.30 -5.40 9.20
N GLU A 92 -0.99 -6.61 9.63
CA GLU A 92 -1.87 -7.76 9.48
C GLU A 92 -3.24 -7.43 10.10
N ASP A 93 -4.29 -7.72 9.32
CA ASP A 93 -5.70 -7.46 9.67
C ASP A 93 -6.10 -5.98 9.90
N LYS A 94 -5.21 -5.02 9.69
CA LYS A 94 -5.57 -3.59 9.71
C LYS A 94 -6.39 -3.24 8.48
N VAL A 95 -7.55 -2.64 8.68
CA VAL A 95 -8.45 -2.17 7.62
C VAL A 95 -8.03 -0.79 7.15
N VAL A 96 -7.51 -0.70 5.93
CA VAL A 96 -6.96 0.54 5.36
C VAL A 96 -7.73 0.93 4.10
N ILE A 97 -8.46 2.03 4.16
CA ILE A 97 -9.19 2.60 3.04
C ILE A 97 -8.22 3.45 2.19
N VAL A 98 -8.22 3.24 0.87
CA VAL A 98 -7.47 4.05 -0.10
C VAL A 98 -8.43 4.63 -1.14
N THR A 99 -8.69 5.95 -1.08
CA THR A 99 -9.52 6.62 -2.09
C THR A 99 -8.74 6.83 -3.39
N GLY A 100 -9.39 6.63 -4.55
CA GLY A 100 -8.69 6.60 -5.84
C GLY A 100 -7.74 5.40 -5.93
N GLY A 101 -8.08 4.28 -5.28
CA GLY A 101 -7.23 3.10 -5.13
C GLY A 101 -7.17 2.19 -6.37
N ALA A 102 -7.99 2.44 -7.38
CA ALA A 102 -8.04 1.58 -8.57
C ALA A 102 -6.91 1.87 -9.59
N SER A 103 -6.17 2.96 -9.46
CA SER A 103 -5.14 3.35 -10.44
C SER A 103 -4.04 4.22 -9.83
N GLY A 104 -2.94 4.39 -10.59
CA GLY A 104 -1.86 5.32 -10.27
C GLY A 104 -1.25 5.09 -8.87
N ILE A 105 -0.93 6.17 -8.16
CA ILE A 105 -0.35 6.12 -6.81
C ILE A 105 -1.22 5.29 -5.87
N GLY A 106 -2.55 5.47 -5.91
CA GLY A 106 -3.47 4.74 -5.05
C GLY A 106 -3.39 3.23 -5.20
N LYS A 107 -3.26 2.75 -6.44
CA LYS A 107 -3.11 1.32 -6.73
C LYS A 107 -1.81 0.75 -6.13
N HIS A 108 -0.69 1.44 -6.29
CA HIS A 108 0.59 1.01 -5.71
C HIS A 108 0.58 1.04 -4.16
N VAL A 109 -0.14 2.01 -3.57
CA VAL A 109 -0.40 2.01 -2.12
C VAL A 109 -1.20 0.77 -1.71
N VAL A 110 -2.28 0.43 -2.44
CA VAL A 110 -3.08 -0.79 -2.20
C VAL A 110 -2.23 -2.04 -2.33
N ASP A 111 -1.44 -2.16 -3.40
CA ASP A 111 -0.58 -3.33 -3.64
C ASP A 111 0.44 -3.53 -2.51
N THR A 112 1.05 -2.44 -2.04
CA THR A 112 1.97 -2.51 -0.90
C THR A 112 1.25 -2.93 0.38
N LEU A 113 0.06 -2.38 0.67
CA LEU A 113 -0.73 -2.74 1.84
C LEU A 113 -1.14 -4.22 1.83
N VAL A 114 -1.60 -4.72 0.69
CA VAL A 114 -1.93 -6.16 0.52
C VAL A 114 -0.69 -7.03 0.74
N LYS A 115 0.46 -6.63 0.18
CA LYS A 115 1.73 -7.35 0.30
C LYS A 115 2.20 -7.48 1.75
N VAL A 116 1.93 -6.48 2.60
CA VAL A 116 2.29 -6.50 4.03
C VAL A 116 1.17 -7.04 4.93
N GLY A 117 0.12 -7.63 4.35
CA GLY A 117 -0.93 -8.35 5.08
C GLY A 117 -2.13 -7.51 5.54
N ALA A 118 -2.20 -6.23 5.18
CA ALA A 118 -3.34 -5.38 5.53
C ALA A 118 -4.61 -5.77 4.76
N GLN A 119 -5.77 -5.52 5.35
CA GLN A 119 -7.08 -5.56 4.68
C GLN A 119 -7.26 -4.23 3.92
N ALA A 120 -6.70 -4.16 2.71
CA ALA A 120 -6.81 -2.97 1.89
C ALA A 120 -8.20 -2.85 1.26
N VAL A 121 -8.75 -1.62 1.24
CA VAL A 121 -10.04 -1.31 0.63
C VAL A 121 -9.82 -0.28 -0.47
N ILE A 122 -10.09 -0.68 -1.71
CA ILE A 122 -10.12 0.20 -2.88
C ILE A 122 -11.43 0.97 -2.87
N VAL A 123 -11.33 2.29 -2.74
CA VAL A 123 -12.49 3.20 -2.86
C VAL A 123 -12.32 4.03 -4.13
N ASP A 124 -13.17 3.79 -5.14
CA ASP A 124 -13.06 4.45 -6.44
C ASP A 124 -14.45 4.58 -7.10
N MET A 125 -14.59 5.49 -8.07
CA MET A 125 -15.82 5.62 -8.86
C MET A 125 -15.98 4.48 -9.89
N ASN A 126 -14.88 3.86 -10.28
CA ASN A 126 -14.77 2.91 -11.40
C ASN A 126 -14.70 1.45 -10.94
N VAL A 127 -15.06 1.16 -9.70
CA VAL A 127 -15.14 -0.21 -9.17
C VAL A 127 -16.58 -0.54 -8.78
N GLU A 128 -16.88 -1.83 -8.61
CA GLU A 128 -18.17 -2.31 -8.10
C GLU A 128 -18.02 -2.71 -6.63
N THR A 129 -18.96 -2.23 -5.80
CA THR A 129 -18.99 -2.57 -4.36
C THR A 129 -19.20 -4.06 -4.15
N GLY A 130 -18.40 -4.66 -3.28
CA GLY A 130 -18.49 -6.08 -2.95
C GLY A 130 -17.60 -6.99 -3.81
N THR A 131 -16.92 -6.43 -4.83
CA THR A 131 -15.93 -7.18 -5.62
C THR A 131 -14.54 -7.12 -4.97
N GLU A 132 -13.61 -7.91 -5.50
CA GLU A 132 -12.19 -7.88 -5.11
C GLU A 132 -11.31 -7.61 -6.33
N MET A 133 -10.28 -6.79 -6.13
CA MET A 133 -9.25 -6.50 -7.12
C MET A 133 -7.88 -6.68 -6.47
N ASP A 134 -7.05 -7.59 -7.01
CA ASP A 134 -5.68 -7.86 -6.57
C ASP A 134 -5.56 -8.09 -5.04
N GLY A 135 -6.55 -8.77 -4.45
CA GLY A 135 -6.57 -9.08 -3.02
C GLY A 135 -7.11 -7.97 -2.12
N ALA A 136 -7.62 -6.88 -2.68
CA ALA A 136 -8.26 -5.78 -1.96
C ALA A 136 -9.78 -5.75 -2.21
N TYR A 137 -10.55 -5.43 -1.18
CA TYR A 137 -12.00 -5.26 -1.27
C TYR A 137 -12.35 -3.93 -1.94
N CYS A 138 -13.35 -3.93 -2.84
CA CYS A 138 -13.75 -2.76 -3.61
C CYS A 138 -15.03 -2.13 -3.06
N VAL A 139 -15.06 -0.79 -2.99
CA VAL A 139 -16.26 0.00 -2.68
C VAL A 139 -16.38 1.16 -3.67
N GLN A 140 -17.46 1.20 -4.42
CA GLN A 140 -17.77 2.32 -5.31
C GLN A 140 -18.10 3.57 -4.50
N CYS A 141 -17.43 4.68 -4.79
CA CYS A 141 -17.68 5.94 -4.09
C CYS A 141 -17.33 7.15 -4.94
N ASN A 142 -18.24 8.11 -4.97
CA ASN A 142 -17.95 9.47 -5.40
C ASN A 142 -17.56 10.31 -4.17
N VAL A 143 -16.28 10.61 -4.01
CA VAL A 143 -15.77 11.37 -2.85
C VAL A 143 -16.33 12.82 -2.75
N THR A 144 -16.93 13.35 -3.82
CA THR A 144 -17.52 14.69 -3.79
C THR A 144 -18.96 14.73 -3.25
N ASP A 145 -19.57 13.55 -3.06
CA ASP A 145 -20.91 13.38 -2.55
C ASP A 145 -20.89 12.83 -1.11
N SER A 146 -21.48 13.57 -0.18
CA SER A 146 -21.50 13.23 1.23
C SER A 146 -22.28 11.94 1.53
N ALA A 147 -23.37 11.67 0.82
CA ALA A 147 -24.15 10.45 0.97
C ALA A 147 -23.37 9.23 0.49
N SER A 148 -22.69 9.34 -0.67
CA SER A 148 -21.81 8.28 -1.20
C SER A 148 -20.65 7.98 -0.26
N VAL A 149 -20.03 9.02 0.33
CA VAL A 149 -18.92 8.85 1.30
C VAL A 149 -19.41 8.20 2.59
N GLN A 150 -20.60 8.57 3.10
CA GLN A 150 -21.14 7.91 4.30
C GLN A 150 -21.46 6.43 4.01
N ALA A 151 -22.09 6.13 2.88
CA ALA A 151 -22.38 4.76 2.46
C ALA A 151 -21.10 3.91 2.32
N MET A 152 -20.01 4.50 1.81
CA MET A 152 -18.70 3.85 1.72
C MET A 152 -18.18 3.48 3.13
N ALA A 153 -18.21 4.41 4.08
CA ALA A 153 -17.75 4.14 5.43
C ALA A 153 -18.61 3.06 6.11
N ASP A 154 -19.91 3.11 5.93
CA ASP A 154 -20.85 2.12 6.48
C ASP A 154 -20.61 0.71 5.88
N ALA A 155 -20.40 0.60 4.57
CA ALA A 155 -20.10 -0.66 3.90
C ALA A 155 -18.76 -1.28 4.38
N VAL A 156 -17.73 -0.47 4.62
CA VAL A 156 -16.48 -0.97 5.18
C VAL A 156 -16.65 -1.45 6.62
N VAL A 157 -17.41 -0.71 7.43
CA VAL A 157 -17.69 -1.11 8.83
C VAL A 157 -18.55 -2.36 8.85
N GLU A 158 -19.54 -2.49 7.97
CA GLU A 158 -20.36 -3.71 7.84
C GLU A 158 -19.50 -4.93 7.48
N LYS A 159 -18.55 -4.78 6.54
CA LYS A 159 -17.70 -5.87 6.06
C LYS A 159 -16.63 -6.29 7.07
N PHE A 160 -15.98 -5.34 7.73
CA PHE A 160 -14.76 -5.57 8.52
C PHE A 160 -14.91 -5.22 10.01
N GLY A 161 -16.00 -4.55 10.42
CA GLY A 161 -16.24 -4.14 11.81
C GLY A 161 -15.44 -2.90 12.24
N ARG A 162 -14.49 -2.41 11.43
CA ARG A 162 -13.54 -1.36 11.81
C ARG A 162 -12.98 -0.60 10.61
N ILE A 163 -12.38 0.57 10.89
CA ILE A 163 -11.52 1.35 9.99
C ILE A 163 -10.28 1.76 10.77
N ASP A 164 -9.11 1.21 10.43
CA ASP A 164 -7.86 1.54 11.12
C ASP A 164 -7.15 2.73 10.50
N ALA A 165 -7.17 2.82 9.18
CA ALA A 165 -6.59 3.94 8.48
C ALA A 165 -7.38 4.37 7.25
N LEU A 166 -7.26 5.66 6.92
CA LEU A 166 -7.73 6.27 5.69
C LEU A 166 -6.55 6.90 4.95
N VAL A 167 -6.38 6.55 3.68
CA VAL A 167 -5.48 7.23 2.76
C VAL A 167 -6.33 8.05 1.78
N ASN A 168 -6.37 9.36 1.98
CA ASN A 168 -7.03 10.32 1.09
C ASN A 168 -6.14 10.55 -0.13
N ASN A 169 -6.24 9.67 -1.13
CA ASN A 169 -5.43 9.74 -2.34
C ASN A 169 -6.21 10.26 -3.57
N ALA A 170 -7.54 10.06 -3.63
CA ALA A 170 -8.35 10.54 -4.74
C ALA A 170 -8.08 12.03 -5.05
N GLY A 171 -7.75 12.32 -6.31
CA GLY A 171 -7.40 13.66 -6.71
C GLY A 171 -7.29 13.80 -8.21
N ILE A 172 -7.51 15.01 -8.70
CA ILE A 172 -7.37 15.39 -10.10
C ILE A 172 -6.47 16.61 -10.24
N ASN A 173 -5.82 16.71 -11.38
CA ASN A 173 -5.01 17.86 -11.77
C ASN A 173 -5.38 18.28 -13.19
N LEU A 174 -5.84 19.50 -13.34
CA LEU A 174 -6.19 20.11 -14.62
C LEU A 174 -5.25 21.30 -14.86
N PRO A 175 -4.19 21.15 -15.70
CA PRO A 175 -3.28 22.25 -15.98
C PRO A 175 -4.01 23.41 -16.63
N ARG A 176 -3.96 24.61 -15.99
CA ARG A 176 -4.59 25.86 -16.42
C ARG A 176 -3.72 27.04 -16.02
N LEU A 177 -3.62 28.04 -16.90
CA LEU A 177 -3.02 29.33 -16.60
C LEU A 177 -4.03 30.22 -15.86
N LEU A 178 -3.58 31.14 -15.01
CA LEU A 178 -4.44 32.16 -14.44
C LEU A 178 -5.05 33.04 -15.54
N VAL A 179 -4.21 33.40 -16.51
CA VAL A 179 -4.60 34.15 -17.73
C VAL A 179 -3.83 33.58 -18.91
N ASP A 180 -4.50 33.29 -20.00
CA ASP A 180 -3.84 32.91 -21.26
C ASP A 180 -3.35 34.17 -22.00
N VAL A 181 -2.15 34.63 -21.64
CA VAL A 181 -1.54 35.84 -22.18
C VAL A 181 -1.39 35.82 -23.71
N LYS A 182 -1.25 34.63 -24.31
CA LYS A 182 -1.14 34.47 -25.77
C LYS A 182 -2.50 34.53 -26.46
N GLY A 183 -3.56 34.17 -25.75
CA GLY A 183 -4.91 34.08 -26.30
C GLY A 183 -5.13 33.00 -27.36
N GLU A 184 -4.17 32.07 -27.48
CA GLU A 184 -4.18 31.00 -28.49
C GLU A 184 -5.04 29.80 -28.10
N LYS A 185 -5.14 29.51 -26.79
CA LYS A 185 -5.83 28.32 -26.26
C LYS A 185 -6.64 28.67 -25.01
N PRO A 186 -7.76 29.41 -25.15
CA PRO A 186 -8.57 29.86 -24.01
C PRO A 186 -9.10 28.71 -23.14
N GLN A 187 -9.19 27.48 -23.69
CA GLN A 187 -9.56 26.29 -22.94
C GLN A 187 -8.51 25.91 -21.86
N TYR A 188 -7.29 26.45 -21.90
CA TYR A 188 -6.25 26.27 -20.91
C TYR A 188 -6.11 27.46 -19.95
N GLU A 189 -7.03 28.43 -20.01
CA GLU A 189 -7.21 29.42 -18.95
C GLU A 189 -8.07 28.81 -17.81
N LEU A 190 -7.76 29.22 -16.58
CA LEU A 190 -8.49 28.75 -15.40
C LEU A 190 -9.88 29.35 -15.37
N ASN A 191 -10.91 28.52 -15.38
CA ASN A 191 -12.31 28.91 -15.32
C ASN A 191 -12.99 28.30 -14.08
N ASP A 192 -14.21 28.80 -13.78
CA ASP A 192 -14.99 28.35 -12.62
C ASP A 192 -15.23 26.84 -12.59
N GLU A 193 -15.45 26.23 -13.76
CA GLU A 193 -15.70 24.77 -13.85
C GLU A 193 -14.45 23.97 -13.42
N SER A 194 -13.29 24.26 -14.03
CA SER A 194 -12.05 23.54 -13.72
C SER A 194 -11.57 23.81 -12.30
N PHE A 195 -11.73 25.05 -11.81
CA PHE A 195 -11.48 25.42 -10.42
C PHE A 195 -12.39 24.64 -9.48
N GLY A 196 -13.71 24.73 -9.68
CA GLY A 196 -14.71 24.05 -8.84
C GLY A 196 -14.52 22.55 -8.80
N LYS A 197 -14.22 21.92 -9.95
CA LYS A 197 -13.97 20.49 -10.05
C LYS A 197 -12.75 20.03 -9.24
N MET A 198 -11.63 20.77 -9.35
CA MET A 198 -10.43 20.45 -8.54
C MET A 198 -10.68 20.62 -7.04
N PHE A 199 -11.35 21.69 -6.63
CA PHE A 199 -11.67 21.90 -5.21
C PHE A 199 -12.69 20.88 -4.68
N ALA A 200 -13.69 20.49 -5.48
CA ALA A 200 -14.67 19.46 -5.09
C ALA A 200 -13.99 18.12 -4.80
N VAL A 201 -13.08 17.68 -5.68
CA VAL A 201 -12.39 16.38 -5.49
C VAL A 201 -11.29 16.49 -4.45
N ASN A 202 -10.34 17.42 -4.64
CA ASN A 202 -9.09 17.45 -3.89
C ASN A 202 -9.21 18.05 -2.48
N VAL A 203 -10.25 18.83 -2.20
CA VAL A 203 -10.44 19.53 -0.92
C VAL A 203 -11.69 19.00 -0.21
N LYS A 204 -12.89 19.17 -0.84
CA LYS A 204 -14.13 18.72 -0.25
C LYS A 204 -14.15 17.20 -0.08
N GLY A 205 -13.67 16.43 -1.08
CA GLY A 205 -13.60 14.97 -1.00
C GLY A 205 -12.72 14.48 0.15
N VAL A 206 -11.53 15.09 0.32
CA VAL A 206 -10.62 14.79 1.44
C VAL A 206 -11.29 15.09 2.78
N PHE A 207 -12.00 16.21 2.91
CA PHE A 207 -12.73 16.57 4.12
C PHE A 207 -13.85 15.56 4.42
N LEU A 208 -14.68 15.22 3.44
CA LEU A 208 -15.81 14.30 3.64
C LEU A 208 -15.34 12.90 4.06
N CYS A 209 -14.34 12.35 3.36
CA CYS A 209 -13.79 11.04 3.71
C CYS A 209 -13.13 11.03 5.08
N ALA A 210 -12.34 12.07 5.41
CA ALA A 210 -11.72 12.21 6.72
C ALA A 210 -12.79 12.27 7.83
N GLN A 211 -13.86 13.03 7.65
CA GLN A 211 -14.92 13.17 8.64
C GLN A 211 -15.67 11.86 8.85
N ALA A 212 -16.06 11.15 7.79
CA ALA A 212 -16.79 9.90 7.90
C ALA A 212 -15.93 8.82 8.60
N CYS A 213 -14.68 8.64 8.19
CA CYS A 213 -13.78 7.66 8.79
C CYS A 213 -13.39 8.04 10.23
N ALA A 214 -13.13 9.32 10.52
CA ALA A 214 -12.81 9.78 11.88
C ALA A 214 -13.93 9.51 12.88
N ARG A 215 -15.21 9.62 12.49
CA ARG A 215 -16.34 9.25 13.36
C ARG A 215 -16.29 7.79 13.81
N GLN A 216 -15.87 6.88 12.92
CA GLN A 216 -15.68 5.48 13.27
C GLN A 216 -14.41 5.27 14.10
N MET A 217 -13.30 5.91 13.76
CA MET A 217 -12.04 5.84 14.51
C MET A 217 -12.20 6.37 15.96
N LEU A 218 -13.04 7.40 16.15
CA LEU A 218 -13.36 7.92 17.50
C LEU A 218 -14.07 6.87 18.36
N LYS A 219 -14.99 6.08 17.80
CA LYS A 219 -15.66 4.97 18.52
C LYS A 219 -14.67 3.87 18.90
N GLN A 220 -13.63 3.68 18.09
CA GLN A 220 -12.59 2.67 18.30
C GLN A 220 -11.47 3.16 19.25
N GLY A 221 -11.36 4.48 19.50
CA GLY A 221 -10.30 5.07 20.31
C GLY A 221 -8.92 5.07 19.64
N LYS A 222 -8.85 4.82 18.33
CA LYS A 222 -7.60 4.77 17.56
C LYS A 222 -7.87 4.93 16.06
N GLY A 223 -6.94 5.57 15.34
CA GLY A 223 -6.99 5.65 13.88
C GLY A 223 -5.82 6.41 13.27
N VAL A 224 -5.70 6.32 11.94
CA VAL A 224 -4.69 7.06 11.17
C VAL A 224 -5.32 7.64 9.92
N ILE A 225 -5.05 8.91 9.62
CA ILE A 225 -5.43 9.57 8.38
C ILE A 225 -4.16 10.05 7.68
N VAL A 226 -3.89 9.50 6.49
CA VAL A 226 -2.81 9.94 5.62
C VAL A 226 -3.39 10.69 4.44
N ASN A 227 -3.07 11.97 4.33
CA ASN A 227 -3.52 12.81 3.22
C ASN A 227 -2.44 12.87 2.12
N MET A 228 -2.83 12.63 0.87
CA MET A 228 -1.92 12.79 -0.26
C MET A 228 -1.88 14.26 -0.68
N SER A 229 -0.83 14.95 -0.24
CA SER A 229 -0.49 16.29 -0.67
C SER A 229 0.32 16.27 -1.99
N SER A 230 1.18 17.23 -2.20
CA SER A 230 2.14 17.33 -3.31
C SER A 230 3.22 18.36 -2.96
N GLU A 231 4.42 18.22 -3.53
CA GLU A 231 5.42 19.30 -3.48
C GLU A 231 4.87 20.66 -3.94
N SER A 232 3.95 20.62 -4.94
CA SER A 232 3.34 21.85 -5.48
C SER A 232 2.46 22.59 -4.48
N GLY A 233 1.97 21.94 -3.42
CA GLY A 233 1.22 22.60 -2.35
C GLY A 233 2.06 23.56 -1.53
N LYS A 234 3.39 23.40 -1.53
CA LYS A 234 4.34 24.29 -0.84
C LYS A 234 5.05 25.25 -1.79
N GLU A 235 5.49 24.75 -2.95
CA GLU A 235 6.33 25.49 -3.88
C GLU A 235 5.54 26.20 -4.99
N GLY A 236 4.27 25.81 -5.20
CA GLY A 236 3.53 26.19 -6.39
C GLY A 236 4.00 25.41 -7.62
N SER A 237 3.29 25.60 -8.75
CA SER A 237 3.70 25.00 -10.02
C SER A 237 3.08 25.81 -11.16
N GLN A 238 3.88 26.21 -12.13
CA GLN A 238 3.40 26.96 -13.30
C GLN A 238 2.34 26.15 -14.06
N GLY A 239 1.22 26.82 -14.37
CA GLY A 239 0.08 26.19 -15.04
C GLY A 239 -0.77 25.28 -14.14
N GLN A 240 -0.53 25.28 -12.83
CA GLN A 240 -1.23 24.40 -11.87
C GLN A 240 -1.64 25.14 -10.59
N SER A 241 -1.92 26.45 -10.67
CA SER A 241 -2.17 27.28 -9.49
C SER A 241 -3.33 26.77 -8.62
N ALA A 242 -4.48 26.41 -9.23
CA ALA A 242 -5.61 25.86 -8.50
C ALA A 242 -5.30 24.49 -7.88
N TYR A 243 -4.60 23.60 -8.60
CA TYR A 243 -4.14 22.34 -8.03
C TYR A 243 -3.21 22.55 -6.84
N SER A 244 -2.22 23.44 -6.97
CA SER A 244 -1.30 23.79 -5.87
C SER A 244 -2.06 24.34 -4.67
N ALA A 245 -3.05 25.19 -4.87
CA ALA A 245 -3.91 25.72 -3.82
C ALA A 245 -4.70 24.60 -3.12
N THR A 246 -5.22 23.61 -3.87
CA THR A 246 -5.90 22.45 -3.24
C THR A 246 -4.96 21.64 -2.37
N LYS A 247 -3.70 21.45 -2.77
CA LYS A 247 -2.70 20.71 -1.99
C LYS A 247 -2.20 21.48 -0.77
N GLY A 248 -2.11 22.82 -0.88
CA GLY A 248 -1.88 23.70 0.28
C GLY A 248 -3.02 23.63 1.31
N ALA A 249 -4.28 23.54 0.84
CA ALA A 249 -5.42 23.32 1.73
C ALA A 249 -5.33 21.96 2.46
N VAL A 250 -4.93 20.90 1.77
CA VAL A 250 -4.71 19.55 2.36
C VAL A 250 -3.63 19.59 3.43
N ASP A 251 -2.52 20.30 3.21
CA ASP A 251 -1.47 20.50 4.22
C ASP A 251 -1.99 21.23 5.46
N SER A 252 -2.86 22.24 5.25
CA SER A 252 -3.49 22.98 6.36
C SER A 252 -4.46 22.10 7.14
N PHE A 253 -5.32 21.32 6.47
CA PHE A 253 -6.18 20.32 7.13
C PHE A 253 -5.37 19.33 7.96
N THR A 254 -4.28 18.82 7.43
CA THR A 254 -3.40 17.88 8.13
C THR A 254 -2.93 18.43 9.46
N ARG A 255 -2.45 19.67 9.49
CA ARG A 255 -1.98 20.32 10.71
C ARG A 255 -3.12 20.60 11.73
N SER A 256 -4.28 21.02 11.23
CA SER A 256 -5.43 21.33 12.07
C SER A 256 -6.04 20.08 12.68
N TRP A 257 -6.34 19.06 11.85
CA TRP A 257 -6.95 17.80 12.31
C TRP A 257 -6.03 16.99 13.22
N ALA A 258 -4.71 17.07 13.03
CA ALA A 258 -3.76 16.45 13.97
C ALA A 258 -3.90 17.03 15.38
N LYS A 259 -4.14 18.36 15.52
CA LYS A 259 -4.37 19.01 16.81
C LYS A 259 -5.75 18.68 17.39
N GLU A 260 -6.77 18.58 16.55
CA GLU A 260 -8.14 18.28 16.98
C GLU A 260 -8.28 16.82 17.43
N LEU A 261 -7.67 15.87 16.71
CA LEU A 261 -7.90 14.43 16.84
C LEU A 261 -6.82 13.71 17.65
N GLY A 262 -5.64 14.30 17.82
CA GLY A 262 -4.50 13.65 18.48
C GLY A 262 -4.80 13.20 19.92
N LYS A 263 -5.57 13.97 20.70
CA LYS A 263 -6.01 13.60 22.04
C LYS A 263 -6.92 12.37 22.10
N TYR A 264 -7.49 11.98 20.96
CA TYR A 264 -8.30 10.77 20.82
C TYR A 264 -7.53 9.61 20.18
N ASN A 265 -6.18 9.70 20.16
CA ASN A 265 -5.30 8.70 19.58
C ASN A 265 -5.55 8.47 18.06
N ILE A 266 -5.94 9.54 17.36
CA ILE A 266 -6.07 9.53 15.90
C ILE A 266 -4.97 10.42 15.32
N ARG A 267 -4.04 9.81 14.58
CA ARG A 267 -2.96 10.54 13.92
C ARG A 267 -3.42 11.06 12.57
N VAL A 268 -3.06 12.29 12.26
CA VAL A 268 -3.27 12.88 10.93
C VAL A 268 -1.94 13.40 10.42
N LEU A 269 -1.56 13.00 9.23
CA LEU A 269 -0.30 13.37 8.59
C LEU A 269 -0.47 13.36 7.06
N ALA A 270 0.51 13.88 6.33
CA ALA A 270 0.47 13.91 4.89
C ALA A 270 1.76 13.36 4.25
N CYS A 271 1.62 12.80 3.06
CA CYS A 271 2.68 12.47 2.13
C CYS A 271 2.61 13.45 0.94
N ALA A 272 3.74 14.05 0.55
CA ALA A 272 3.83 14.99 -0.55
C ALA A 272 4.78 14.45 -1.65
N PRO A 273 4.26 13.67 -2.61
CA PRO A 273 5.05 13.23 -3.75
C PRO A 273 5.51 14.42 -4.60
N GLY A 274 6.76 14.32 -5.10
CA GLY A 274 7.28 15.18 -6.13
C GLY A 274 7.00 14.63 -7.53
N ILE A 275 8.01 14.70 -8.41
CA ILE A 275 7.92 14.11 -9.74
C ILE A 275 8.06 12.60 -9.61
N MET A 276 7.02 11.89 -9.98
CA MET A 276 6.96 10.42 -9.99
C MET A 276 6.90 9.90 -11.43
N GLU A 277 7.21 8.63 -11.61
CA GLU A 277 6.99 7.93 -12.88
C GLU A 277 5.55 8.10 -13.39
N ALA A 278 5.36 7.92 -14.70
CA ALA A 278 4.09 8.24 -15.34
C ALA A 278 2.96 7.34 -14.85
N THR A 279 1.83 7.95 -14.49
CA THR A 279 0.58 7.26 -14.17
C THR A 279 -0.42 7.43 -15.29
N GLY A 280 -1.53 6.69 -15.27
CA GLY A 280 -2.65 6.85 -16.20
C GLY A 280 -3.28 8.25 -16.19
N LEU A 281 -2.98 9.11 -15.22
CA LEU A 281 -3.39 10.52 -15.21
C LEU A 281 -2.64 11.37 -16.23
N ARG A 282 -1.46 10.94 -16.69
CA ARG A 282 -0.69 11.62 -17.76
C ARG A 282 -1.21 11.25 -19.15
N THR A 283 -2.45 11.57 -19.43
CA THR A 283 -3.04 11.43 -20.76
C THR A 283 -2.40 12.39 -21.78
N ALA A 284 -2.60 12.12 -23.08
CA ALA A 284 -2.16 13.04 -24.13
C ALA A 284 -2.74 14.46 -23.93
N ALA A 285 -4.02 14.57 -23.59
CA ALA A 285 -4.68 15.84 -23.30
C ALA A 285 -4.09 16.57 -22.08
N TYR A 286 -3.72 15.82 -21.02
CA TYR A 286 -3.02 16.39 -19.86
C TYR A 286 -1.65 16.95 -20.26
N ASN A 287 -0.86 16.16 -21.02
CA ASN A 287 0.48 16.57 -21.46
C ASN A 287 0.42 17.77 -22.39
N GLU A 288 -0.56 17.83 -23.30
CA GLU A 288 -0.78 18.99 -24.16
C GLU A 288 -1.07 20.26 -23.33
N ALA A 289 -2.02 20.19 -22.40
CA ALA A 289 -2.36 21.28 -21.51
C ALA A 289 -1.15 21.75 -20.68
N LEU A 290 -0.41 20.79 -20.10
CA LEU A 290 0.77 21.09 -19.30
C LEU A 290 1.87 21.75 -20.13
N ALA A 291 2.15 21.25 -21.33
CA ALA A 291 3.14 21.81 -22.24
C ALA A 291 2.78 23.24 -22.64
N TYR A 292 1.51 23.49 -23.04
CA TYR A 292 1.05 24.83 -23.35
C TYR A 292 1.24 25.79 -22.18
N THR A 293 0.83 25.38 -20.97
CA THR A 293 0.94 26.24 -19.79
C THR A 293 2.39 26.50 -19.36
N ARG A 294 3.34 25.70 -19.81
CA ARG A 294 4.78 25.86 -19.57
C ARG A 294 5.52 26.50 -20.74
N GLY A 295 4.84 26.76 -21.88
CA GLY A 295 5.42 27.36 -23.07
C GLY A 295 6.42 26.45 -23.79
N CYS A 296 6.22 25.13 -23.71
CA CYS A 296 7.04 24.10 -24.38
C CYS A 296 6.16 23.16 -25.21
N LYS A 297 6.77 22.26 -25.96
CA LYS A 297 6.03 21.22 -26.68
C LYS A 297 5.80 20.00 -25.77
N PRO A 298 4.78 19.15 -26.03
CA PRO A 298 4.53 17.93 -25.25
C PRO A 298 5.74 16.99 -25.18
N GLU A 299 6.53 16.87 -26.25
CA GLU A 299 7.77 16.08 -26.30
C GLU A 299 8.90 16.63 -25.43
N ASP A 300 8.87 17.92 -25.10
CA ASP A 300 9.85 18.60 -24.25
C ASP A 300 9.46 18.55 -22.75
N LEU A 301 8.29 18.01 -22.41
CA LEU A 301 7.90 17.72 -21.04
C LEU A 301 8.82 16.65 -20.47
N SER A 302 9.94 17.10 -20.05
CA SER A 302 11.12 16.47 -19.50
C SER A 302 11.15 14.94 -19.37
N THR A 303 12.11 14.34 -20.04
CA THR A 303 12.61 12.99 -19.78
C THR A 303 13.90 12.99 -18.95
N ASP A 304 14.58 14.11 -18.84
CA ASP A 304 15.84 14.25 -18.07
C ASP A 304 15.59 15.08 -16.81
N TYR A 305 15.40 14.37 -15.70
CA TYR A 305 15.22 14.98 -14.38
C TYR A 305 16.54 15.24 -13.62
N SER A 306 17.69 14.87 -14.17
CA SER A 306 18.99 14.99 -13.51
C SER A 306 19.35 16.44 -13.13
N LYS A 307 18.81 17.42 -13.86
CA LYS A 307 19.04 18.87 -13.62
C LYS A 307 18.09 19.48 -12.59
N VAL A 308 16.97 18.82 -12.27
CA VAL A 308 15.92 19.39 -11.41
C VAL A 308 15.67 18.58 -10.16
N ILE A 309 16.03 17.28 -10.15
CA ILE A 309 15.92 16.39 -9.00
C ILE A 309 17.34 16.02 -8.56
N PRO A 310 17.77 16.34 -7.33
CA PRO A 310 19.11 16.00 -6.84
C PRO A 310 19.46 14.51 -6.94
N MET A 311 18.49 13.60 -6.75
CA MET A 311 18.69 12.17 -6.95
C MET A 311 18.77 11.73 -8.43
N GLY A 312 18.62 12.66 -9.39
CA GLY A 312 18.81 12.44 -10.81
C GLY A 312 17.73 11.59 -11.52
N ARG A 313 16.65 11.26 -10.84
CA ARG A 313 15.55 10.43 -11.39
C ARG A 313 14.20 10.83 -10.81
N ASP A 314 13.13 10.46 -11.49
CA ASP A 314 11.78 10.44 -10.93
C ASP A 314 11.64 9.36 -9.83
N GLY A 315 10.68 9.55 -8.95
CA GLY A 315 10.33 8.57 -7.92
C GLY A 315 9.50 7.43 -8.51
N LYS A 316 9.64 6.23 -7.95
CA LYS A 316 8.78 5.09 -8.26
C LYS A 316 7.50 5.17 -7.45
N LEU A 317 6.39 4.69 -8.01
CA LEU A 317 5.11 4.67 -7.30
C LEU A 317 5.15 3.74 -6.07
N ASP A 318 5.91 2.66 -6.14
CA ASP A 318 6.13 1.75 -5.01
C ASP A 318 6.81 2.45 -3.82
N GLU A 319 7.73 3.41 -4.08
CA GLU A 319 8.37 4.19 -3.00
C GLU A 319 7.33 5.01 -2.21
N VAL A 320 6.25 5.46 -2.87
CA VAL A 320 5.11 6.10 -2.19
C VAL A 320 4.29 5.08 -1.41
N GLY A 321 4.06 3.89 -1.98
CA GLY A 321 3.38 2.77 -1.33
C GLY A 321 4.08 2.38 -0.02
N ASP A 322 5.38 2.18 -0.07
CA ASP A 322 6.21 1.81 1.09
C ASP A 322 6.17 2.87 2.20
N LEU A 323 6.29 4.16 1.81
CA LEU A 323 6.17 5.26 2.77
C LEU A 323 4.78 5.27 3.42
N VAL A 324 3.70 5.14 2.64
CA VAL A 324 2.33 5.16 3.18
C VAL A 324 2.10 3.95 4.08
N ALA A 325 2.57 2.75 3.74
CA ALA A 325 2.49 1.58 4.61
C ALA A 325 3.19 1.81 5.95
N TYR A 326 4.40 2.41 5.95
CA TYR A 326 5.06 2.81 7.18
C TYR A 326 4.24 3.83 7.97
N LEU A 327 3.68 4.85 7.32
CA LEU A 327 2.94 5.93 7.98
C LEU A 327 1.61 5.46 8.61
N VAL A 328 0.93 4.46 8.05
CA VAL A 328 -0.28 3.89 8.65
C VAL A 328 0.03 2.94 9.80
N SER A 329 1.26 2.41 9.89
CA SER A 329 1.69 1.48 10.94
C SER A 329 1.89 2.15 12.29
N ASP A 330 1.90 1.37 13.36
CA ASP A 330 2.21 1.84 14.71
C ASP A 330 3.70 2.23 14.87
N ARG A 331 4.58 1.82 13.93
CA ARG A 331 5.98 2.24 13.87
C ARG A 331 6.14 3.74 13.66
N ALA A 332 5.12 4.39 13.08
CA ALA A 332 5.05 5.84 12.91
C ALA A 332 4.23 6.55 14.01
N SER A 333 4.07 5.94 15.21
CA SER A 333 3.15 6.37 16.25
C SER A 333 3.35 7.82 16.74
N TYR A 334 4.54 8.38 16.60
CA TYR A 334 4.84 9.78 17.01
C TYR A 334 4.87 10.78 15.86
N ILE A 335 4.53 10.33 14.62
CA ILE A 335 4.45 11.18 13.44
C ILE A 335 3.01 11.66 13.25
N ALA A 336 2.76 12.96 13.50
CA ALA A 336 1.47 13.61 13.31
C ALA A 336 1.63 15.09 13.00
N GLY A 337 0.66 15.71 12.31
CA GLY A 337 0.61 17.13 12.00
C GLY A 337 1.69 17.62 11.01
N THR A 338 2.36 16.71 10.34
CA THR A 338 3.43 17.03 9.39
C THR A 338 3.12 16.52 7.99
N THR A 339 3.78 17.11 6.99
CA THR A 339 3.79 16.65 5.59
C THR A 339 5.19 16.16 5.27
N ILE A 340 5.30 14.90 4.90
CA ILE A 340 6.58 14.25 4.54
C ILE A 340 6.76 14.34 3.02
N ASN A 341 7.83 15.00 2.57
CA ASN A 341 8.18 15.07 1.17
C ASN A 341 8.84 13.78 0.70
N ILE A 342 8.42 13.30 -0.47
CA ILE A 342 9.06 12.22 -1.22
C ILE A 342 9.34 12.74 -2.63
N SER A 343 10.45 13.50 -2.78
CA SER A 343 10.72 14.33 -3.97
C SER A 343 12.15 14.20 -4.51
N GLY A 344 12.94 13.24 -3.99
CA GLY A 344 14.33 13.07 -4.42
C GLY A 344 15.23 14.28 -4.11
N GLY A 345 14.85 15.09 -3.10
CA GLY A 345 15.57 16.31 -2.69
C GLY A 345 15.18 17.56 -3.47
N LYS A 346 14.22 17.49 -4.40
CA LYS A 346 13.80 18.64 -5.22
C LYS A 346 13.03 19.67 -4.39
N SER A 347 12.09 19.23 -3.59
CA SER A 347 11.25 20.11 -2.79
C SER A 347 11.88 20.40 -1.43
N ARG A 348 11.82 21.64 -1.00
CA ARG A 348 12.17 22.07 0.37
C ARG A 348 10.97 21.84 1.28
N GLY A 349 11.22 21.18 2.41
CA GLY A 349 10.19 20.80 3.37
C GLY A 349 9.38 21.95 3.96
#